data_9d0b633a0b1381fa0a2dd6ecbd5343c0
#
_entry.id   9d0b633a0b1381fa0a2dd6ecbd5343c0
#
_cell.length_a   1.000
_cell.length_b   1.000
_cell.length_c   1.000
_cell.angle_alpha   90.00
_cell.angle_beta   90.00
_cell.angle_gamma   90.00
#
_symmetry.space_group_name_H-M   'P 1'
#
loop_
_entity.id
_entity.type
_entity.pdbx_description
1 polymer ?
#
loop_
_entity_poly.entity_id
_entity_poly.type
_entity_poly.pdbx_seq_one_letter_code
_entity_poly.pdbx_strand_id
1 'polypeptide(L)'
;SHPTKKLGIVTCMDTRLVGMLEEALGFNRGEIIVIKTAGNSVTQPIDNIVQSLLVATYGMEIEDVLIIGHENCGMIDFSATTFMESMKAKGISEDAIRMIEPGLIDWMDRFHISEDNVIYTVNFLRHHPLFPKGMGFYGGMMDPDTGEFRYLEI
;
A
#
# COMPACT_ATOMS: atom_id res chain seq x y z
N SER A 1 -17.36 13.83 0.17
CA SER A 1 -17.11 14.36 -1.18
C SER A 1 -16.52 13.28 -2.06
N HIS A 2 -16.93 13.21 -3.31
CA HIS A 2 -16.44 12.24 -4.27
C HIS A 2 -15.20 12.79 -5.00
N PRO A 3 -14.18 11.96 -5.30
CA PRO A 3 -13.02 12.38 -6.09
C PRO A 3 -13.44 12.62 -7.56
N THR A 4 -13.05 13.73 -8.14
CA THR A 4 -13.53 14.11 -9.49
C THR A 4 -12.94 13.21 -10.60
N LYS A 5 -11.79 12.56 -10.36
CA LYS A 5 -11.17 11.61 -11.30
C LYS A 5 -11.62 10.17 -11.09
N LYS A 6 -12.46 9.88 -10.08
CA LYS A 6 -12.92 8.55 -9.74
C LYS A 6 -11.79 7.53 -9.54
N LEU A 7 -10.65 8.00 -9.07
CA LEU A 7 -9.42 7.24 -8.89
C LEU A 7 -9.03 7.17 -7.43
N GLY A 8 -8.68 5.98 -6.96
CA GLY A 8 -8.00 5.75 -5.70
C GLY A 8 -6.54 5.34 -5.93
N ILE A 9 -5.63 5.90 -5.13
CA ILE A 9 -4.22 5.52 -5.11
C ILE A 9 -3.90 4.87 -3.77
N VAL A 10 -3.22 3.73 -3.81
CA VAL A 10 -2.63 3.07 -2.63
C VAL A 10 -1.11 3.16 -2.78
N THR A 11 -0.45 3.73 -1.80
CA THR A 11 1.00 3.93 -1.84
C THR A 11 1.64 3.81 -0.47
N CYS A 12 2.97 3.93 -0.41
CA CYS A 12 3.72 3.86 0.83
C CYS A 12 3.62 5.17 1.63
N MET A 13 3.75 5.05 2.95
CA MET A 13 3.86 6.19 3.86
C MET A 13 5.26 6.82 3.94
N ASP A 14 6.18 6.42 3.08
CA ASP A 14 7.54 6.96 3.01
C ASP A 14 7.51 8.49 2.95
N THR A 15 8.32 9.13 3.80
CA THR A 15 8.32 10.59 3.93
C THR A 15 8.72 11.33 2.65
N ARG A 16 9.48 10.67 1.77
CA ARG A 16 9.88 11.25 0.48
C ARG A 16 8.72 11.37 -0.51
N LEU A 17 7.63 10.63 -0.29
CA LEU A 17 6.43 10.68 -1.13
C LEU A 17 5.42 11.74 -0.70
N VAL A 18 5.57 12.31 0.50
CA VAL A 18 4.63 13.30 1.03
C VAL A 18 4.67 14.60 0.21
N GLY A 19 3.53 14.96 -0.37
CA GLY A 19 3.39 16.13 -1.24
C GLY A 19 4.02 15.97 -2.64
N MET A 20 4.96 15.07 -2.80
CA MET A 20 5.65 14.86 -4.08
C MET A 20 4.86 13.97 -5.04
N LEU A 21 4.25 12.90 -4.55
CA LEU A 21 3.57 11.91 -5.38
C LEU A 21 2.42 12.54 -6.17
N GLU A 22 1.55 13.27 -5.51
CA GLU A 22 0.39 13.91 -6.13
C GLU A 22 0.82 14.97 -7.15
N GLU A 23 1.84 15.76 -6.82
CA GLU A 23 2.40 16.78 -7.71
C GLU A 23 3.08 16.17 -8.93
N ALA A 24 3.90 15.13 -8.74
CA ALA A 24 4.59 14.43 -9.81
C ALA A 24 3.62 13.77 -10.81
N LEU A 25 2.47 13.30 -10.33
CA LEU A 25 1.43 12.70 -11.16
C LEU A 25 0.42 13.74 -11.71
N GLY A 26 0.56 15.00 -11.33
CA GLY A 26 -0.28 16.10 -11.84
C GLY A 26 -1.68 16.16 -11.25
N PHE A 27 -1.89 15.60 -10.04
CA PHE A 27 -3.19 15.64 -9.38
C PHE A 27 -3.32 16.81 -8.41
N ASN A 28 -4.51 17.40 -8.37
CA ASN A 28 -4.87 18.46 -7.45
C ASN A 28 -5.78 17.94 -6.33
N ARG A 29 -5.92 18.76 -5.30
CA ARG A 29 -6.81 18.48 -4.17
C ARG A 29 -8.25 18.24 -4.66
N GLY A 30 -8.85 17.14 -4.19
CA GLY A 30 -10.23 16.77 -4.54
C GLY A 30 -10.37 15.89 -5.78
N GLU A 31 -9.29 15.64 -6.50
CA GLU A 31 -9.34 14.84 -7.73
C GLU A 31 -9.24 13.33 -7.46
N ILE A 32 -8.50 12.93 -6.45
CA ILE A 32 -8.21 11.52 -6.14
C ILE A 32 -8.36 11.22 -4.65
N ILE A 33 -8.47 9.94 -4.33
CA ILE A 33 -8.30 9.40 -2.98
C ILE A 33 -6.87 8.86 -2.87
N VAL A 34 -6.19 9.11 -1.74
CA VAL A 34 -4.87 8.55 -1.47
C VAL A 34 -4.89 7.80 -0.14
N ILE A 35 -4.50 6.53 -0.19
CA ILE A 35 -4.33 5.66 0.98
C ILE A 35 -2.83 5.37 1.12
N LYS A 36 -2.25 5.75 2.25
CA LYS A 36 -0.82 5.55 2.53
C LYS A 36 -0.65 4.57 3.69
N THR A 37 0.15 3.55 3.46
CA THR A 37 0.45 2.50 4.45
C THR A 37 1.92 2.13 4.43
N ALA A 38 2.38 1.39 5.43
CA ALA A 38 3.72 0.82 5.41
C ALA A 38 3.82 -0.23 4.29
N GLY A 39 4.52 0.11 3.21
CA GLY A 39 4.81 -0.77 2.09
C GLY A 39 3.66 -1.00 1.09
N ASN A 40 2.56 -0.28 1.16
CA ASN A 40 1.44 -0.35 0.20
C ASN A 40 0.94 -1.77 -0.15
N SER A 41 1.05 -2.70 0.77
CA SER A 41 0.73 -4.12 0.56
C SER A 41 -0.58 -4.52 1.21
N VAL A 42 -1.43 -5.22 0.47
CA VAL A 42 -2.58 -5.94 1.04
C VAL A 42 -2.09 -7.27 1.62
N THR A 43 -2.43 -7.53 2.87
CA THR A 43 -1.94 -8.70 3.61
C THR A 43 -3.01 -9.72 3.93
N GLN A 44 -4.27 -9.32 3.94
CA GLN A 44 -5.41 -10.17 4.28
C GLN A 44 -6.63 -9.82 3.42
N PRO A 45 -7.60 -10.75 3.26
CA PRO A 45 -8.82 -10.48 2.49
C PRO A 45 -9.62 -9.27 2.96
N ILE A 46 -9.56 -8.94 4.25
CA ILE A 46 -10.11 -7.72 4.84
C ILE A 46 -9.05 -7.12 5.75
N ASP A 47 -8.27 -6.20 5.23
CA ASP A 47 -7.36 -5.35 5.99
C ASP A 47 -7.76 -3.87 5.82
N ASN A 48 -7.00 -2.96 6.42
CA ASN A 48 -7.31 -1.53 6.36
C ASN A 48 -7.31 -0.96 4.95
N ILE A 49 -6.47 -1.48 4.06
CA ILE A 49 -6.45 -1.07 2.64
C ILE A 49 -7.76 -1.50 1.97
N VAL A 50 -8.12 -2.78 2.11
CA VAL A 50 -9.35 -3.31 1.52
C VAL A 50 -10.58 -2.59 2.08
N GLN A 51 -10.67 -2.37 3.39
CA GLN A 51 -11.76 -1.61 4.01
C GLN A 51 -11.87 -0.20 3.44
N SER A 52 -10.76 0.50 3.31
CA SER A 52 -10.71 1.85 2.73
C SER A 52 -11.13 1.85 1.27
N LEU A 53 -10.68 0.88 0.49
CA LEU A 53 -11.07 0.73 -0.92
C LEU A 53 -12.55 0.36 -1.08
N LEU A 54 -13.14 -0.42 -0.17
CA LEU A 54 -14.57 -0.70 -0.18
C LEU A 54 -15.40 0.58 0.04
N VAL A 55 -14.99 1.41 1.00
CA VAL A 55 -15.63 2.72 1.21
C VAL A 55 -15.46 3.61 -0.02
N ALA A 56 -14.25 3.65 -0.58
CA ALA A 56 -13.97 4.44 -1.78
C ALA A 56 -14.81 3.98 -2.98
N THR A 57 -15.00 2.67 -3.14
CA THR A 57 -15.77 2.09 -4.25
C THR A 57 -17.28 2.35 -4.08
N TYR A 58 -17.83 1.95 -2.94
CA TYR A 58 -19.29 1.96 -2.75
C TYR A 58 -19.84 3.25 -2.15
N GLY A 59 -19.01 4.00 -1.43
CA GLY A 59 -19.40 5.26 -0.80
C GLY A 59 -18.94 6.52 -1.53
N MET A 60 -17.86 6.43 -2.33
CA MET A 60 -17.25 7.57 -3.01
C MET A 60 -17.14 7.38 -4.54
N GLU A 61 -17.65 6.26 -5.05
CA GLU A 61 -17.84 5.98 -6.48
C GLU A 61 -16.55 6.00 -7.31
N ILE A 62 -15.42 5.53 -6.76
CA ILE A 62 -14.23 5.32 -7.59
C ILE A 62 -14.43 4.15 -8.56
N GLU A 63 -13.80 4.24 -9.72
CA GLU A 63 -13.86 3.23 -10.77
C GLU A 63 -12.54 2.53 -10.99
N ASP A 64 -11.44 3.17 -10.62
CA ASP A 64 -10.08 2.67 -10.80
C ASP A 64 -9.24 2.82 -9.53
N VAL A 65 -8.29 1.90 -9.37
CA VAL A 65 -7.29 1.91 -8.30
C VAL A 65 -5.90 1.75 -8.90
N LEU A 66 -4.98 2.59 -8.48
CA LEU A 66 -3.56 2.51 -8.84
C LEU A 66 -2.73 2.21 -7.58
N ILE A 67 -2.06 1.08 -7.59
CA ILE A 67 -1.12 0.69 -6.54
C ILE A 67 0.28 1.18 -6.92
N ILE A 68 0.86 2.05 -6.11
CA ILE A 68 2.17 2.64 -6.38
C ILE A 68 3.16 2.22 -5.31
N GLY A 69 4.13 1.39 -5.71
CA GLY A 69 5.34 1.15 -4.95
C GLY A 69 6.42 2.20 -5.27
N HIS A 70 7.53 2.15 -4.57
CA HIS A 70 8.62 3.08 -4.85
C HIS A 70 9.98 2.41 -4.68
N GLU A 71 10.96 2.97 -5.34
CA GLU A 71 12.35 2.51 -5.24
C GLU A 71 12.90 2.75 -3.83
N ASN A 72 13.82 1.88 -3.41
CA ASN A 72 14.47 1.96 -2.11
C ASN A 72 13.49 2.08 -0.93
N CYS A 73 12.43 1.28 -0.94
CA CYS A 73 11.47 1.23 0.16
C CYS A 73 12.13 0.63 1.41
N GLY A 74 12.07 1.36 2.52
CA GLY A 74 12.64 0.88 3.79
C GLY A 74 12.05 -0.43 4.30
N MET A 75 10.85 -0.81 3.86
CA MET A 75 10.24 -2.09 4.21
C MET A 75 11.05 -3.31 3.75
N ILE A 76 11.89 -3.17 2.71
CA ILE A 76 12.74 -4.25 2.20
C ILE A 76 13.77 -4.68 3.23
N ASP A 77 14.26 -3.72 4.02
CA ASP A 77 15.32 -3.93 5.02
C ASP A 77 14.79 -4.40 6.37
N PHE A 78 13.48 -4.41 6.56
CA PHE A 78 12.85 -4.82 7.80
C PHE A 78 12.51 -6.31 7.80
N SER A 79 12.67 -6.94 8.96
CA SER A 79 12.20 -8.29 9.22
C SER A 79 11.41 -8.33 10.53
N ALA A 80 10.58 -9.34 10.70
CA ALA A 80 9.87 -9.56 11.95
C ALA A 80 10.85 -9.69 13.13
N THR A 81 11.97 -10.39 12.92
CA THR A 81 13.01 -10.59 13.96
C THR A 81 13.60 -9.26 14.43
N THR A 82 14.03 -8.40 13.50
CA THR A 82 14.63 -7.10 13.86
C THR A 82 13.63 -6.17 14.56
N PHE A 83 12.37 -6.24 14.18
CA PHE A 83 11.30 -5.48 14.84
C PHE A 83 11.04 -5.97 16.26
N MET A 84 10.99 -7.28 16.48
CA MET A 84 10.82 -7.85 17.82
C MET A 84 11.99 -7.51 18.73
N GLU A 85 13.22 -7.54 18.22
CA GLU A 85 14.41 -7.10 18.95
C GLU A 85 14.33 -5.63 19.34
N SER A 86 13.90 -4.77 18.41
CA SER A 86 13.69 -3.34 18.67
C SER A 86 12.61 -3.09 19.73
N MET A 87 11.53 -3.86 19.69
CA MET A 87 10.48 -3.80 20.71
C MET A 87 11.01 -4.19 22.09
N LYS A 88 11.77 -5.27 22.19
CA LYS A 88 12.42 -5.71 23.45
C LYS A 88 13.37 -4.64 23.98
N ALA A 89 14.18 -4.05 23.12
CA ALA A 89 15.10 -2.96 23.48
C ALA A 89 14.39 -1.72 24.03
N LYS A 90 13.13 -1.50 23.64
CA LYS A 90 12.26 -0.42 24.14
C LYS A 90 11.40 -0.82 25.34
N GLY A 91 11.62 -2.00 25.91
CA GLY A 91 10.97 -2.46 27.13
C GLY A 91 9.60 -3.15 26.92
N ILE A 92 9.26 -3.53 25.69
CA ILE A 92 8.03 -4.31 25.45
C ILE A 92 8.25 -5.73 25.96
N SER A 93 7.25 -6.26 26.68
CA SER A 93 7.32 -7.59 27.27
C SER A 93 7.33 -8.70 26.20
N GLU A 94 7.98 -9.81 26.53
CA GLU A 94 8.00 -10.99 25.66
C GLU A 94 6.60 -11.58 25.45
N ASP A 95 5.72 -11.49 26.44
CA ASP A 95 4.34 -11.97 26.31
C ASP A 95 3.55 -11.16 25.29
N ALA A 96 3.69 -9.82 25.31
CA ALA A 96 3.07 -8.93 24.31
C ALA A 96 3.59 -9.22 22.90
N ILE A 97 4.91 -9.44 22.76
CA ILE A 97 5.53 -9.77 21.48
C ILE A 97 5.03 -11.11 20.95
N ARG A 98 4.92 -12.13 21.78
CA ARG A 98 4.36 -13.44 21.39
C ARG A 98 2.94 -13.37 20.84
N MET A 99 2.12 -12.45 21.35
CA MET A 99 0.75 -12.28 20.88
C MET A 99 0.68 -11.82 19.42
N ILE A 100 1.64 -11.02 18.98
CA ILE A 100 1.64 -10.42 17.62
C ILE A 100 2.57 -11.14 16.65
N GLU A 101 3.46 -12.00 17.13
CA GLU A 101 4.53 -12.61 16.34
C GLU A 101 4.05 -13.29 15.05
N PRO A 102 3.01 -14.15 15.05
CA PRO A 102 2.58 -14.80 13.82
C PRO A 102 2.11 -13.81 12.75
N GLY A 103 1.35 -12.80 13.14
CA GLY A 103 0.87 -11.75 12.23
C GLY A 103 2.00 -10.84 11.74
N LEU A 104 2.96 -10.56 12.61
CA LEU A 104 4.13 -9.74 12.27
C LEU A 104 5.02 -10.45 11.24
N ILE A 105 5.29 -11.75 11.44
CA ILE A 105 6.04 -12.58 10.50
C ILE A 105 5.34 -12.63 9.15
N ASP A 106 4.05 -12.95 9.16
CA ASP A 106 3.26 -13.07 7.94
C ASP A 106 3.23 -11.78 7.12
N TRP A 107 3.19 -10.64 7.78
CA TRP A 107 3.21 -9.34 7.13
C TRP A 107 4.60 -8.94 6.65
N MET A 108 5.61 -8.93 7.53
CA MET A 108 6.91 -8.33 7.24
C MET A 108 7.80 -9.22 6.38
N ASP A 109 7.75 -10.52 6.57
CA ASP A 109 8.63 -11.45 5.87
C ASP A 109 8.18 -11.72 4.42
N ARG A 110 7.02 -11.21 4.00
CA ARG A 110 6.58 -11.20 2.60
C ARG A 110 7.18 -10.06 1.78
N PHE A 111 7.65 -9.01 2.43
CA PHE A 111 8.07 -7.80 1.75
C PHE A 111 9.58 -7.83 1.42
N HIS A 112 9.92 -8.34 0.24
CA HIS A 112 11.31 -8.48 -0.19
C HIS A 112 11.69 -7.61 -1.39
N ILE A 113 10.76 -7.40 -2.32
CA ILE A 113 10.97 -6.60 -3.53
C ILE A 113 9.73 -5.72 -3.74
N SER A 114 9.91 -4.42 -3.82
CA SER A 114 8.81 -3.46 -3.93
C SER A 114 7.93 -3.72 -5.15
N GLU A 115 8.53 -3.98 -6.31
CA GLU A 115 7.81 -4.26 -7.56
C GLU A 115 6.96 -5.54 -7.46
N ASP A 116 7.54 -6.63 -6.93
CA ASP A 116 6.81 -7.89 -6.75
C ASP A 116 5.61 -7.72 -5.80
N ASN A 117 5.76 -6.88 -4.79
CA ASN A 117 4.69 -6.57 -3.87
C ASN A 117 3.55 -5.79 -4.51
N VAL A 118 3.85 -4.86 -5.40
CA VAL A 118 2.83 -4.17 -6.23
C VAL A 118 2.09 -5.16 -7.10
N ILE A 119 2.82 -6.02 -7.81
CA ILE A 119 2.24 -7.05 -8.68
C ILE A 119 1.32 -7.99 -7.89
N TYR A 120 1.77 -8.45 -6.74
CA TYR A 120 0.96 -9.28 -5.84
C TYR A 120 -0.33 -8.58 -5.41
N THR A 121 -0.23 -7.33 -4.95
CA THR A 121 -1.37 -6.56 -4.47
C THR A 121 -2.39 -6.29 -5.57
N VAL A 122 -1.94 -5.92 -6.77
CA VAL A 122 -2.82 -5.71 -7.93
C VAL A 122 -3.57 -7.01 -8.27
N ASN A 123 -2.87 -8.13 -8.38
CA ASN A 123 -3.50 -9.42 -8.68
C ASN A 123 -4.47 -9.86 -7.58
N PHE A 124 -4.12 -9.65 -6.32
CA PHE A 124 -5.01 -9.94 -5.19
C PHE A 124 -6.32 -9.15 -5.28
N LEU A 125 -6.25 -7.87 -5.57
CA LEU A 125 -7.43 -7.00 -5.68
C LEU A 125 -8.26 -7.31 -6.94
N ARG A 126 -7.64 -7.63 -8.06
CA ARG A 126 -8.34 -8.05 -9.29
C ARG A 126 -9.20 -9.30 -9.08
N HIS A 127 -8.77 -10.22 -8.23
CA HIS A 127 -9.47 -11.47 -7.92
C HIS A 127 -10.32 -11.39 -6.64
N HIS A 128 -10.36 -10.23 -5.99
CA HIS A 128 -11.11 -10.07 -4.74
C HIS A 128 -12.62 -10.03 -5.01
N PRO A 129 -13.41 -10.89 -4.33
CA PRO A 129 -14.83 -11.06 -4.66
C PRO A 129 -15.72 -9.87 -4.29
N LEU A 130 -15.24 -8.93 -3.47
CA LEU A 130 -16.03 -7.80 -3.00
C LEU A 130 -15.92 -6.55 -3.89
N PHE A 131 -15.07 -6.56 -4.91
CA PHE A 131 -14.98 -5.46 -5.87
C PHE A 131 -15.75 -5.75 -7.15
N PRO A 132 -16.34 -4.71 -7.80
CA PRO A 132 -17.05 -4.88 -9.07
C PRO A 132 -16.14 -5.46 -10.17
N LYS A 133 -16.68 -6.33 -11.01
CA LYS A 133 -15.92 -6.98 -12.10
C LYS A 133 -15.33 -6.01 -13.12
N GLY A 134 -15.93 -4.85 -13.32
CA GLY A 134 -15.45 -3.85 -14.26
C GLY A 134 -14.44 -2.87 -13.67
N MET A 135 -14.12 -2.99 -12.37
CA MET A 135 -13.20 -2.08 -11.70
C MET A 135 -11.76 -2.30 -12.17
N GLY A 136 -11.06 -1.22 -12.50
CA GLY A 136 -9.66 -1.27 -12.91
C GLY A 136 -8.71 -1.28 -11.71
N PHE A 137 -7.74 -2.21 -11.73
CA PHE A 137 -6.63 -2.25 -10.79
C PHE A 137 -5.32 -2.25 -11.56
N TYR A 138 -4.48 -1.26 -11.29
CA TYR A 138 -3.23 -1.02 -11.99
C TYR A 138 -2.07 -0.88 -11.02
N GLY A 139 -0.88 -1.13 -11.48
CA GLY A 139 0.33 -0.99 -10.68
C GLY A 139 1.38 -0.11 -11.35
N GLY A 140 2.18 0.53 -10.53
CA GLY A 140 3.31 1.31 -10.98
C GLY A 140 4.36 1.49 -9.89
N MET A 141 5.51 2.01 -10.30
CA MET A 141 6.64 2.31 -9.45
C MET A 141 7.01 3.78 -9.57
N MET A 142 7.29 4.40 -8.43
CA MET A 142 7.74 5.78 -8.32
C MET A 142 9.21 5.80 -7.87
N ASP A 143 10.02 6.58 -8.55
CA ASP A 143 11.33 6.96 -8.03
C ASP A 143 11.16 8.17 -7.08
N PRO A 144 11.38 8.00 -5.77
CA PRO A 144 11.15 9.08 -4.81
C PRO A 144 12.19 10.21 -4.89
N ASP A 145 13.30 10.00 -5.56
CA ASP A 145 14.36 11.00 -5.71
C ASP A 145 14.14 11.89 -6.95
N THR A 146 13.57 11.34 -8.01
CA THR A 146 13.36 12.05 -9.28
C THR A 146 11.90 12.41 -9.57
N GLY A 147 10.94 11.70 -8.95
CA GLY A 147 9.52 11.81 -9.27
C GLY A 147 9.11 11.08 -10.56
N GLU A 148 10.02 10.31 -11.16
CA GLU A 148 9.68 9.48 -12.32
C GLU A 148 8.70 8.35 -11.92
N PHE A 149 7.66 8.18 -12.73
CA PHE A 149 6.67 7.12 -12.57
C PHE A 149 6.68 6.21 -13.79
N ARG A 150 6.63 4.90 -13.54
CA ARG A 150 6.46 3.90 -14.59
C ARG A 150 5.33 2.94 -14.28
N TYR A 151 4.48 2.65 -15.26
CA TYR A 151 3.49 1.60 -15.14
C TYR A 151 4.14 0.20 -15.18
N LEU A 152 3.53 -0.74 -14.47
CA LEU A 152 3.88 -2.15 -14.54
C LEU A 152 2.87 -2.89 -15.42
N GLU A 153 3.37 -3.75 -16.28
CA GLU A 153 2.53 -4.69 -17.02
C GLU A 153 2.18 -5.88 -16.12
N ILE A 154 0.91 -5.98 -15.76
CA ILE A 154 0.40 -6.99 -14.81
C ILE A 154 -0.79 -7.74 -15.42
#